data_064bc30facc42c92d81119dfa62dc92c
#
_entry.id   064bc30facc42c92d81119dfa62dc92c
#
_cell.length_a   1.000
_cell.length_b   1.000
_cell.length_c   1.000
_cell.angle_alpha   90.00
_cell.angle_beta   90.00
_cell.angle_gamma   90.00
#
_symmetry.space_group_name_H-M   'P 1'
#
loop_
_entity.id
_entity.type
_entity.pdbx_description
1 polymer ?
#
loop_
_entity_poly.entity_id
_entity_poly.type
_entity_poly.pdbx_seq_one_letter_code
_entity_poly.pdbx_strand_id
1 'polypeptide(L)'
;YILKFFNADPDEYLAIFTSNASGALKLIGESYPFSNGRYLLTFDNHNSVNGIREFAHVRGAEVTYIPVMLPEMRVDASQLNLELARPSKSGHNLFAFPAQSNFSSVKHPLEWIEQAHAHGWDVLLDAAAFVPTNKLDLSKVKPDFVPISFYKIFGYPTGLGALIARKSALAKLHRPWFAGGTITVASVQGDKYYLADGAAAFEDGTLD
;
A
#
# COMPACT_ATOMS: atom_id res chain seq x y z
N TYR A 1 0.18 3.00 19.60
CA TYR A 1 0.65 1.63 19.83
C TYR A 1 1.16 0.98 18.55
N ILE A 2 0.41 1.01 17.43
CA ILE A 2 0.77 0.35 16.16
C ILE A 2 2.11 0.86 15.63
N LEU A 3 2.31 2.16 15.52
CA LEU A 3 3.58 2.72 15.05
C LEU A 3 4.75 2.25 15.92
N LYS A 4 4.56 2.21 17.24
CA LYS A 4 5.58 1.71 18.17
C LYS A 4 5.88 0.22 17.96
N PHE A 5 4.87 -0.61 17.68
CA PHE A 5 5.04 -2.04 17.41
C PHE A 5 5.93 -2.29 16.19
N PHE A 6 5.79 -1.45 15.15
CA PHE A 6 6.59 -1.52 13.93
C PHE A 6 7.83 -0.61 13.95
N ASN A 7 8.16 0.01 15.09
CA ASN A 7 9.27 0.95 15.21
C ASN A 7 9.21 2.09 14.16
N ALA A 8 7.99 2.51 13.81
CA ALA A 8 7.73 3.59 12.87
C ALA A 8 7.77 4.94 13.60
N ASP A 9 8.49 5.91 13.02
CA ASP A 9 8.54 7.26 13.53
C ASP A 9 7.18 7.96 13.32
N PRO A 10 6.52 8.45 14.37
CA PRO A 10 5.23 9.15 14.24
C PRO A 10 5.35 10.48 13.49
N ASP A 11 6.53 11.05 13.35
CA ASP A 11 6.75 12.24 12.53
C ASP A 11 6.79 11.89 11.03
N GLU A 12 7.15 10.64 10.68
CA GLU A 12 7.23 10.15 9.30
C GLU A 12 5.98 9.37 8.88
N TYR A 13 5.35 8.61 9.79
CA TYR A 13 4.25 7.69 9.50
C TYR A 13 2.96 8.04 10.20
N LEU A 14 1.84 7.64 9.58
CA LEU A 14 0.51 7.56 10.19
C LEU A 14 0.00 6.12 10.14
N ALA A 15 -0.81 5.75 11.13
CA ALA A 15 -1.62 4.54 11.10
C ALA A 15 -3.09 4.93 10.86
N ILE A 16 -3.70 4.36 9.84
CA ILE A 16 -5.09 4.55 9.44
C ILE A 16 -5.79 3.23 9.69
N PHE A 17 -6.82 3.21 10.50
CA PHE A 17 -7.57 2.00 10.79
C PHE A 17 -8.50 1.64 9.64
N THR A 18 -8.58 0.34 9.35
CA THR A 18 -9.45 -0.23 8.32
C THR A 18 -10.04 -1.54 8.83
N SER A 19 -11.06 -2.07 8.17
CA SER A 19 -11.64 -3.37 8.54
C SER A 19 -10.66 -4.54 8.40
N ASN A 20 -9.66 -4.43 7.52
CA ASN A 20 -8.62 -5.45 7.28
C ASN A 20 -7.59 -4.93 6.24
N ALA A 21 -6.58 -5.73 5.92
CA ALA A 21 -5.59 -5.40 4.89
C ALA A 21 -6.22 -5.15 3.51
N SER A 22 -7.29 -5.86 3.14
CA SER A 22 -7.96 -5.63 1.85
C SER A 22 -8.65 -4.26 1.80
N GLY A 23 -9.23 -3.79 2.91
CA GLY A 23 -9.73 -2.42 3.04
C GLY A 23 -8.63 -1.38 2.87
N ALA A 24 -7.47 -1.60 3.50
CA ALA A 24 -6.29 -0.75 3.34
C ALA A 24 -5.78 -0.71 1.88
N LEU A 25 -5.74 -1.87 1.21
CA LEU A 25 -5.33 -1.98 -0.20
C LEU A 25 -6.33 -1.31 -1.15
N LYS A 26 -7.64 -1.45 -0.89
CA LYS A 26 -8.67 -0.75 -1.64
C LYS A 26 -8.52 0.77 -1.49
N LEU A 27 -8.29 1.26 -0.27
CA LEU A 27 -8.06 2.68 0.01
C LEU A 27 -6.90 3.25 -0.83
N ILE A 28 -5.78 2.52 -0.92
CA ILE A 28 -4.66 2.90 -1.77
C ILE A 28 -5.11 2.91 -3.24
N GLY A 29 -5.71 1.81 -3.73
CA GLY A 29 -6.09 1.67 -5.13
C GLY A 29 -7.02 2.78 -5.62
N GLU A 30 -8.05 3.10 -4.82
CA GLU A 30 -9.04 4.13 -5.18
C GLU A 30 -8.50 5.57 -5.07
N SER A 31 -7.45 5.79 -4.26
CA SER A 31 -6.95 7.14 -3.96
C SER A 31 -5.61 7.48 -4.63
N TYR A 32 -4.82 6.48 -5.05
CA TYR A 32 -3.50 6.72 -5.65
C TYR A 32 -3.62 7.40 -7.03
N PRO A 33 -2.83 8.45 -7.32
CA PRO A 33 -2.92 9.25 -8.54
C PRO A 33 -2.22 8.56 -9.72
N PHE A 34 -2.80 7.49 -10.24
CA PHE A 34 -2.23 6.65 -11.31
C PHE A 34 -2.11 7.32 -12.69
N SER A 35 -2.72 8.48 -12.92
CA SER A 35 -2.78 9.13 -14.24
C SER A 35 -1.40 9.28 -14.88
N ASN A 36 -1.24 8.70 -16.08
CA ASN A 36 0.02 8.65 -16.82
C ASN A 36 1.20 8.00 -16.07
N GLY A 37 0.90 7.27 -15.01
CA GLY A 37 1.89 6.57 -14.18
C GLY A 37 2.04 5.10 -14.57
N ARG A 38 2.72 4.37 -13.69
CA ARG A 38 2.90 2.92 -13.82
C ARG A 38 2.54 2.21 -12.51
N TYR A 39 1.96 1.03 -12.64
CA TYR A 39 1.75 0.09 -11.56
C TYR A 39 2.57 -1.16 -11.84
N LEU A 40 3.67 -1.33 -11.12
CA LEU A 40 4.57 -2.47 -11.20
C LEU A 40 4.30 -3.40 -10.02
N LEU A 41 4.12 -4.69 -10.28
CA LEU A 41 3.89 -5.64 -9.20
C LEU A 41 4.48 -7.01 -9.51
N THR A 42 4.84 -7.77 -8.46
CA THR A 42 5.32 -9.15 -8.62
C THR A 42 4.14 -10.09 -8.83
N PHE A 43 4.37 -11.17 -9.57
CA PHE A 43 3.34 -12.13 -9.96
C PHE A 43 2.69 -12.85 -8.77
N ASP A 44 3.41 -13.00 -7.67
CA ASP A 44 3.00 -13.72 -6.48
C ASP A 44 2.31 -12.86 -5.40
N ASN A 45 1.83 -11.68 -5.79
CA ASN A 45 1.03 -10.83 -4.93
C ASN A 45 -0.33 -11.47 -4.59
N HIS A 46 -0.84 -11.13 -3.40
CA HIS A 46 -2.21 -11.47 -3.01
C HIS A 46 -3.23 -10.80 -3.94
N ASN A 47 -4.38 -11.46 -4.17
CA ASN A 47 -5.42 -10.96 -5.07
C ASN A 47 -5.93 -9.53 -4.71
N SER A 48 -5.91 -9.14 -3.44
CA SER A 48 -6.29 -7.78 -3.05
C SER A 48 -5.28 -6.73 -3.53
N VAL A 49 -4.00 -7.09 -3.70
CA VAL A 49 -2.97 -6.24 -4.33
C VAL A 49 -3.18 -6.23 -5.84
N ASN A 50 -3.42 -7.42 -6.44
CA ASN A 50 -3.71 -7.54 -7.87
C ASN A 50 -4.94 -6.70 -8.28
N GLY A 51 -5.95 -6.62 -7.43
CA GLY A 51 -7.17 -5.84 -7.68
C GLY A 51 -6.95 -4.33 -7.84
N ILE A 52 -5.84 -3.79 -7.33
CA ILE A 52 -5.46 -2.37 -7.51
C ILE A 52 -5.27 -2.03 -9.00
N ARG A 53 -4.90 -3.00 -9.84
CA ARG A 53 -4.75 -2.79 -11.29
C ARG A 53 -6.02 -2.26 -11.96
N GLU A 54 -7.19 -2.58 -11.44
CA GLU A 54 -8.45 -2.11 -12.03
C GLU A 54 -8.57 -0.58 -11.88
N PHE A 55 -8.15 -0.03 -10.74
CA PHE A 55 -8.07 1.42 -10.57
C PHE A 55 -6.97 2.05 -11.44
N ALA A 56 -5.82 1.36 -11.58
CA ALA A 56 -4.73 1.80 -12.43
C ALA A 56 -5.16 1.87 -13.90
N HIS A 57 -5.82 0.82 -14.43
CA HIS A 57 -6.34 0.77 -15.80
C HIS A 57 -7.36 1.90 -16.08
N VAL A 58 -8.32 2.11 -15.18
CA VAL A 58 -9.34 3.18 -15.34
C VAL A 58 -8.68 4.56 -15.43
N ARG A 59 -7.54 4.75 -14.78
CA ARG A 59 -6.77 6.01 -14.79
C ARG A 59 -5.68 6.07 -15.85
N GLY A 60 -5.60 5.07 -16.74
CA GLY A 60 -4.68 5.05 -17.88
C GLY A 60 -3.23 4.76 -17.50
N ALA A 61 -2.97 4.14 -16.34
CA ALA A 61 -1.63 3.70 -15.98
C ALA A 61 -1.24 2.41 -16.71
N GLU A 62 0.04 2.28 -17.01
CA GLU A 62 0.64 1.02 -17.47
C GLU A 62 0.76 0.05 -16.29
N VAL A 63 0.26 -1.17 -16.45
CA VAL A 63 0.37 -2.24 -15.44
C VAL A 63 1.33 -3.31 -15.93
N THR A 64 2.36 -3.62 -15.14
CA THR A 64 3.39 -4.60 -15.48
C THR A 64 3.59 -5.59 -14.34
N TYR A 65 3.63 -6.88 -14.66
CA TYR A 65 3.92 -7.96 -13.71
C TYR A 65 5.34 -8.48 -13.88
N ILE A 66 6.07 -8.62 -12.78
CA ILE A 66 7.36 -9.29 -12.76
C ILE A 66 7.12 -10.78 -12.47
N PRO A 67 7.58 -11.69 -13.36
CA PRO A 67 7.34 -13.11 -13.20
C PRO A 67 8.12 -13.72 -12.04
N VAL A 68 7.65 -14.87 -11.57
CA VAL A 68 8.40 -15.76 -10.70
C VAL A 68 9.03 -16.89 -11.51
N MET A 69 10.23 -17.29 -11.13
CA MET A 69 11.02 -18.34 -11.79
C MET A 69 10.81 -19.68 -11.12
N LEU A 70 10.54 -20.71 -11.90
CA LEU A 70 10.42 -22.08 -11.43
C LEU A 70 11.79 -22.77 -11.41
N PRO A 71 12.01 -23.75 -10.50
CA PRO A 71 11.06 -24.27 -9.51
C PRO A 71 11.01 -23.49 -8.18
N GLU A 72 11.94 -22.58 -7.91
CA GLU A 72 12.16 -21.93 -6.61
C GLU A 72 11.09 -20.87 -6.30
N MET A 73 10.24 -20.52 -7.23
CA MET A 73 9.19 -19.50 -7.09
C MET A 73 9.73 -18.12 -6.68
N ARG A 74 10.97 -17.82 -7.05
CA ARG A 74 11.58 -16.50 -6.80
C ARG A 74 11.28 -15.53 -7.93
N VAL A 75 11.09 -14.28 -7.58
CA VAL A 75 10.91 -13.19 -8.54
C VAL A 75 12.15 -13.05 -9.43
N ASP A 76 11.96 -12.85 -10.73
CA ASP A 76 13.04 -12.51 -11.66
C ASP A 76 13.63 -11.13 -11.33
N ALA A 77 14.73 -11.14 -10.58
CA ALA A 77 15.41 -9.92 -10.15
C ALA A 77 15.99 -9.10 -11.31
N SER A 78 16.36 -9.75 -12.41
CA SER A 78 16.90 -9.06 -13.59
C SER A 78 15.80 -8.25 -14.26
N GLN A 79 14.63 -8.85 -14.46
CA GLN A 79 13.49 -8.16 -15.02
C GLN A 79 12.97 -7.08 -14.07
N LEU A 80 12.94 -7.32 -12.75
CA LEU A 80 12.58 -6.31 -11.76
C LEU A 80 13.47 -5.05 -11.88
N ASN A 81 14.79 -5.24 -11.93
CA ASN A 81 15.73 -4.13 -12.06
C ASN A 81 15.52 -3.34 -13.36
N LEU A 82 15.25 -4.03 -14.46
CA LEU A 82 14.97 -3.37 -15.75
C LEU A 82 13.69 -2.54 -15.69
N GLU A 83 12.64 -3.04 -15.05
CA GLU A 83 11.37 -2.33 -14.95
C GLU A 83 11.41 -1.18 -13.94
N LEU A 84 12.11 -1.34 -12.81
CA LEU A 84 12.31 -0.25 -11.85
C LEU A 84 13.08 0.92 -12.48
N ALA A 85 14.03 0.66 -13.39
CA ALA A 85 14.78 1.69 -14.10
C ALA A 85 13.95 2.46 -15.15
N ARG A 86 12.65 2.11 -15.34
CA ARG A 86 11.76 2.70 -16.35
C ARG A 86 10.50 3.34 -15.72
N PRO A 87 10.62 4.26 -14.75
CA PRO A 87 9.45 4.94 -14.21
C PRO A 87 8.81 5.83 -15.30
N SER A 88 7.50 6.04 -15.23
CA SER A 88 6.88 7.12 -16.00
C SER A 88 7.43 8.47 -15.52
N LYS A 89 7.75 9.33 -16.47
CA LYS A 89 8.24 10.70 -16.18
C LYS A 89 7.12 11.71 -15.95
N SER A 90 5.90 11.36 -16.37
CA SER A 90 4.75 12.27 -16.37
C SER A 90 3.69 11.93 -15.32
N GLY A 91 3.86 10.83 -14.59
CA GLY A 91 2.89 10.35 -13.60
C GLY A 91 3.55 9.75 -12.37
N HIS A 92 2.72 9.35 -11.42
CA HIS A 92 3.15 8.64 -10.22
C HIS A 92 3.32 7.15 -10.51
N ASN A 93 4.34 6.55 -9.91
CA ASN A 93 4.72 5.16 -10.11
C ASN A 93 4.60 4.40 -8.79
N LEU A 94 3.85 3.31 -8.78
CA LEU A 94 3.66 2.46 -7.60
C LEU A 94 4.26 1.07 -7.88
N PHE A 95 5.19 0.65 -7.04
CA PHE A 95 5.71 -0.72 -7.02
C PHE A 95 5.10 -1.47 -5.83
N ALA A 96 4.47 -2.63 -6.11
CA ALA A 96 3.84 -3.46 -5.10
C ALA A 96 4.45 -4.86 -5.06
N PHE A 97 4.86 -5.31 -3.88
CA PHE A 97 5.33 -6.68 -3.68
C PHE A 97 5.02 -7.17 -2.27
N PRO A 98 4.86 -8.49 -2.05
CA PRO A 98 4.70 -9.04 -0.71
C PRO A 98 6.06 -9.16 -0.04
N ALA A 99 6.18 -8.80 1.24
CA ALA A 99 7.37 -9.11 2.03
C ALA A 99 7.59 -10.64 2.13
N GLN A 100 6.48 -11.39 2.13
CA GLN A 100 6.44 -12.83 2.03
C GLN A 100 5.22 -13.24 1.20
N SER A 101 5.44 -14.03 0.17
CA SER A 101 4.37 -14.53 -0.68
C SER A 101 3.36 -15.36 0.13
N ASN A 102 2.08 -15.05 0.00
CA ASN A 102 0.99 -15.83 0.60
C ASN A 102 0.84 -17.21 -0.06
N PHE A 103 1.31 -17.36 -1.29
CA PHE A 103 1.21 -18.58 -2.07
C PHE A 103 2.40 -19.52 -1.85
N SER A 104 3.62 -19.03 -2.08
CA SER A 104 4.85 -19.83 -2.05
C SER A 104 5.58 -19.78 -0.72
N SER A 105 5.22 -18.83 0.18
CA SER A 105 5.95 -18.48 1.40
C SER A 105 7.38 -17.95 1.17
N VAL A 106 7.77 -17.69 -0.06
CA VAL A 106 9.06 -17.07 -0.38
C VAL A 106 9.09 -15.66 0.21
N LYS A 107 10.15 -15.34 0.92
CA LYS A 107 10.44 -13.99 1.42
C LYS A 107 11.23 -13.22 0.38
N HIS A 108 10.81 -11.99 0.12
CA HIS A 108 11.49 -11.11 -0.82
C HIS A 108 12.46 -10.16 -0.11
N PRO A 109 13.54 -9.74 -0.80
CA PRO A 109 14.48 -8.76 -0.27
C PRO A 109 13.78 -7.42 0.02
N LEU A 110 13.90 -6.91 1.24
CA LEU A 110 13.33 -5.61 1.60
C LEU A 110 14.14 -4.44 1.03
N GLU A 111 15.35 -4.70 0.57
CA GLU A 111 16.23 -3.77 -0.15
C GLU A 111 15.60 -3.26 -1.46
N TRP A 112 14.63 -3.97 -2.01
CA TRP A 112 13.88 -3.50 -3.18
C TRP A 112 13.13 -2.20 -2.92
N ILE A 113 12.83 -1.88 -1.66
CA ILE A 113 12.20 -0.62 -1.28
C ILE A 113 13.12 0.56 -1.62
N GLU A 114 14.39 0.49 -1.19
CA GLU A 114 15.37 1.55 -1.49
C GLU A 114 15.69 1.62 -2.99
N GLN A 115 15.80 0.47 -3.66
CA GLN A 115 16.01 0.41 -5.10
C GLN A 115 14.87 1.08 -5.86
N ALA A 116 13.62 0.83 -5.49
CA ALA A 116 12.46 1.45 -6.08
C ALA A 116 12.43 2.98 -5.84
N HIS A 117 12.68 3.41 -4.61
CA HIS A 117 12.76 4.83 -4.26
C HIS A 117 13.85 5.56 -5.06
N ALA A 118 15.03 4.94 -5.26
CA ALA A 118 16.11 5.50 -6.06
C ALA A 118 15.70 5.79 -7.52
N HIS A 119 14.69 5.09 -8.03
CA HIS A 119 14.12 5.29 -9.36
C HIS A 119 12.81 6.08 -9.38
N GLY A 120 12.38 6.66 -8.24
CA GLY A 120 11.18 7.50 -8.17
C GLY A 120 9.86 6.74 -8.10
N TRP A 121 9.88 5.50 -7.60
CA TRP A 121 8.68 4.72 -7.30
C TRP A 121 8.25 4.93 -5.85
N ASP A 122 6.94 5.02 -5.60
CA ASP A 122 6.37 4.76 -4.29
C ASP A 122 6.25 3.24 -4.09
N VAL A 123 6.36 2.77 -2.85
CA VAL A 123 6.38 1.34 -2.55
C VAL A 123 5.23 0.93 -1.66
N LEU A 124 4.44 -0.03 -2.15
CA LEU A 124 3.45 -0.77 -1.39
C LEU A 124 4.05 -2.12 -0.99
N LEU A 125 4.33 -2.30 0.29
CA LEU A 125 4.81 -3.55 0.86
C LEU A 125 3.65 -4.32 1.51
N ASP A 126 3.16 -5.37 0.86
CA ASP A 126 2.19 -6.26 1.52
C ASP A 126 2.91 -7.12 2.57
N ALA A 127 2.79 -6.73 3.82
CA ALA A 127 3.39 -7.42 4.94
C ALA A 127 2.43 -8.38 5.67
N ALA A 128 1.20 -8.55 5.16
CA ALA A 128 0.15 -9.29 5.87
C ALA A 128 0.49 -10.76 6.15
N ALA A 129 1.24 -11.43 5.26
CA ALA A 129 1.75 -12.78 5.49
C ALA A 129 3.10 -12.83 6.21
N PHE A 130 3.83 -11.71 6.26
CA PHE A 130 5.16 -11.62 6.84
C PHE A 130 5.14 -11.37 8.36
N VAL A 131 4.37 -10.38 8.80
CA VAL A 131 4.38 -9.90 10.20
C VAL A 131 3.89 -10.88 11.26
N PRO A 132 3.09 -11.92 10.96
CA PRO A 132 2.77 -12.94 11.96
C PRO A 132 3.97 -13.69 12.53
N THR A 133 5.03 -13.84 11.74
CA THR A 133 6.19 -14.66 12.09
C THR A 133 7.53 -13.94 11.95
N ASN A 134 7.53 -12.70 11.46
CA ASN A 134 8.74 -11.93 11.25
C ASN A 134 8.57 -10.50 11.77
N LYS A 135 9.65 -9.95 12.29
CA LYS A 135 9.68 -8.55 12.70
C LYS A 135 9.85 -7.66 11.46
N LEU A 136 8.96 -6.71 11.27
CA LEU A 136 9.09 -5.60 10.34
C LEU A 136 9.49 -4.35 11.14
N ASP A 137 10.64 -3.76 10.80
CA ASP A 137 11.19 -2.60 11.49
C ASP A 137 11.22 -1.40 10.53
N LEU A 138 10.25 -0.51 10.66
CA LEU A 138 10.08 0.65 9.78
C LEU A 138 11.06 1.79 10.05
N SER A 139 11.92 1.67 11.06
CA SER A 139 13.08 2.55 11.21
C SER A 139 14.21 2.18 10.25
N LYS A 140 14.23 0.91 9.79
CA LYS A 140 15.29 0.37 8.92
C LYS A 140 14.88 0.29 7.46
N VAL A 141 13.62 -0.08 7.21
CA VAL A 141 13.05 -0.16 5.87
C VAL A 141 11.85 0.78 5.81
N LYS A 142 11.73 1.55 4.73
CA LYS A 142 10.81 2.69 4.69
C LYS A 142 9.82 2.61 3.51
N PRO A 143 8.99 1.56 3.41
CA PRO A 143 7.95 1.50 2.40
C PRO A 143 6.95 2.64 2.62
N ASP A 144 6.30 3.06 1.54
CA ASP A 144 5.32 4.15 1.59
C ASP A 144 3.97 3.69 2.15
N PHE A 145 3.59 2.43 1.88
CA PHE A 145 2.32 1.85 2.30
C PHE A 145 2.50 0.43 2.80
N VAL A 146 1.98 0.13 3.99
CA VAL A 146 2.02 -1.21 4.60
C VAL A 146 0.61 -1.59 5.10
N PRO A 147 -0.13 -2.40 4.33
CA PRO A 147 -1.43 -2.93 4.77
C PRO A 147 -1.24 -4.07 5.78
N ILE A 148 -2.08 -4.09 6.82
CA ILE A 148 -2.03 -5.07 7.91
C ILE A 148 -3.43 -5.54 8.26
N SER A 149 -3.56 -6.85 8.57
CA SER A 149 -4.73 -7.44 9.23
C SER A 149 -4.32 -7.93 10.62
N PHE A 150 -4.95 -7.42 11.67
CA PHE A 150 -4.55 -7.78 13.05
C PHE A 150 -4.85 -9.24 13.40
N TYR A 151 -5.91 -9.83 12.84
CA TYR A 151 -6.20 -11.24 13.11
C TYR A 151 -5.09 -12.20 12.67
N LYS A 152 -4.29 -11.82 11.67
CA LYS A 152 -3.14 -12.63 11.23
C LYS A 152 -2.00 -12.61 12.25
N ILE A 153 -1.90 -11.55 13.05
CA ILE A 153 -0.87 -11.37 14.09
C ILE A 153 -1.35 -11.90 15.43
N PHE A 154 -2.59 -11.57 15.81
CA PHE A 154 -3.13 -11.76 17.16
C PHE A 154 -4.24 -12.83 17.25
N GLY A 155 -4.69 -13.36 16.12
CA GLY A 155 -5.81 -14.28 16.06
C GLY A 155 -7.16 -13.58 16.06
N TYR A 156 -8.20 -14.38 16.34
CA TYR A 156 -9.59 -13.91 16.44
C TYR A 156 -9.74 -12.88 17.60
N PRO A 157 -10.60 -11.83 17.48
CA PRO A 157 -11.57 -11.60 16.40
C PRO A 157 -10.96 -11.01 15.12
N THR A 158 -11.71 -11.13 14.01
CA THR A 158 -11.46 -10.43 12.75
C THR A 158 -12.14 -9.06 12.76
N GLY A 159 -12.04 -8.29 11.68
CA GLY A 159 -12.78 -7.03 11.51
C GLY A 159 -11.93 -5.77 11.72
N LEU A 160 -10.66 -5.93 12.10
CA LEU A 160 -9.76 -4.80 12.30
C LEU A 160 -8.42 -5.02 11.59
N GLY A 161 -7.97 -3.97 10.89
CA GLY A 161 -6.68 -3.86 10.26
C GLY A 161 -6.19 -2.41 10.25
N ALA A 162 -5.09 -2.17 9.58
CA ALA A 162 -4.56 -0.82 9.41
C ALA A 162 -3.78 -0.68 8.09
N LEU A 163 -3.73 0.54 7.60
CA LEU A 163 -2.73 1.01 6.67
C LEU A 163 -1.71 1.84 7.45
N ILE A 164 -0.45 1.41 7.48
CA ILE A 164 0.64 2.27 7.94
C ILE A 164 1.18 2.96 6.68
N ALA A 165 1.12 4.29 6.65
CA ALA A 165 1.51 5.05 5.48
C ALA A 165 2.48 6.17 5.84
N ARG A 166 3.48 6.39 4.97
CA ARG A 166 4.33 7.58 5.08
C ARG A 166 3.51 8.82 4.78
N LYS A 167 3.66 9.85 5.60
CA LYS A 167 2.93 11.12 5.44
C LYS A 167 3.16 11.77 4.07
N SER A 168 4.38 11.66 3.54
CA SER A 168 4.72 12.17 2.20
C SER A 168 4.00 11.45 1.07
N ALA A 169 3.80 10.14 1.20
CA ALA A 169 3.05 9.34 0.24
C ALA A 169 1.54 9.53 0.41
N LEU A 170 1.08 9.63 1.66
CA LEU A 170 -0.33 9.89 1.98
C LEU A 170 -0.80 11.23 1.41
N ALA A 171 0.05 12.25 1.42
CA ALA A 171 -0.25 13.57 0.84
C ALA A 171 -0.48 13.54 -0.69
N LYS A 172 -0.07 12.47 -1.38
CA LYS A 172 -0.33 12.27 -2.82
C LYS A 172 -1.71 11.68 -3.09
N LEU A 173 -2.35 11.05 -2.09
CA LEU A 173 -3.61 10.36 -2.27
C LEU A 173 -4.78 11.34 -2.41
N HIS A 174 -5.65 11.06 -3.38
CA HIS A 174 -6.87 11.84 -3.62
C HIS A 174 -8.09 10.94 -3.42
N ARG A 175 -8.82 11.17 -2.33
CA ARG A 175 -10.05 10.41 -2.07
C ARG A 175 -11.09 10.68 -3.15
N PRO A 176 -11.64 9.63 -3.81
CA PRO A 176 -12.67 9.79 -4.84
C PRO A 176 -14.06 10.10 -4.26
N TRP A 177 -14.23 9.93 -2.97
CA TRP A 177 -15.48 10.16 -2.23
C TRP A 177 -15.16 10.45 -0.76
N PHE A 178 -16.17 10.84 0.00
CA PHE A 178 -16.04 11.09 1.44
C PHE A 178 -17.12 10.35 2.24
N ALA A 179 -16.79 9.93 3.44
CA ALA A 179 -17.70 9.37 4.44
C ALA A 179 -17.98 10.41 5.53
N GLY A 180 -19.00 10.16 6.35
CA GLY A 180 -19.36 11.08 7.45
C GLY A 180 -18.24 11.39 8.43
N GLY A 181 -17.37 10.39 8.73
CA GLY A 181 -16.21 10.55 9.59
C GLY A 181 -14.99 11.17 8.94
N THR A 182 -14.93 11.23 7.60
CA THR A 182 -13.74 11.68 6.87
C THR A 182 -13.76 13.17 6.51
N ILE A 183 -14.82 13.87 6.82
CA ILE A 183 -15.00 15.28 6.49
C ILE A 183 -15.22 16.14 7.74
N THR A 184 -14.77 17.39 7.66
CA THR A 184 -15.11 18.44 8.62
C THR A 184 -16.45 19.07 8.28
N VAL A 185 -16.70 19.32 7.00
CA VAL A 185 -17.94 19.91 6.47
C VAL A 185 -18.15 19.57 5.01
N ALA A 186 -19.40 19.36 4.62
CA ALA A 186 -19.81 19.27 3.22
C ALA A 186 -21.06 20.12 2.98
N SER A 187 -21.12 20.76 1.81
CA SER A 187 -22.32 21.47 1.35
C SER A 187 -23.33 20.49 0.79
N VAL A 188 -24.60 20.63 1.20
CA VAL A 188 -25.71 19.83 0.65
C VAL A 188 -26.19 20.38 -0.69
N GLN A 189 -26.07 21.69 -0.93
CA GLN A 189 -26.54 22.39 -2.12
C GLN A 189 -25.45 22.69 -3.16
N GLY A 190 -24.22 22.27 -2.89
CA GLY A 190 -23.07 22.50 -3.75
C GLY A 190 -22.05 21.38 -3.61
N ASP A 191 -21.06 21.35 -4.50
CA ASP A 191 -20.07 20.27 -4.59
C ASP A 191 -18.82 20.52 -3.73
N LYS A 192 -18.93 21.34 -2.67
CA LYS A 192 -17.79 21.66 -1.80
C LYS A 192 -17.81 20.81 -0.56
N TYR A 193 -16.67 20.22 -0.26
CA TYR A 193 -16.43 19.55 1.02
C TYR A 193 -14.96 19.75 1.45
N TYR A 194 -14.71 19.59 2.73
CA TYR A 194 -13.38 19.66 3.33
C TYR A 194 -13.13 18.39 4.11
N LEU A 195 -12.07 17.69 3.75
CA LEU A 195 -11.64 16.49 4.48
C LEU A 195 -11.15 16.85 5.87
N ALA A 196 -11.27 15.92 6.79
CA ALA A 196 -10.64 15.99 8.10
C ALA A 196 -9.12 15.92 7.99
N ASP A 197 -8.42 16.27 9.05
CA ASP A 197 -6.96 16.23 9.08
C ASP A 197 -6.42 14.83 9.41
N GLY A 198 -5.25 14.51 8.87
CA GLY A 198 -4.48 13.32 9.22
C GLY A 198 -5.16 12.00 8.88
N ALA A 199 -5.14 11.05 9.82
CA ALA A 199 -5.71 9.72 9.63
C ALA A 199 -7.24 9.74 9.45
N ALA A 200 -7.92 10.67 10.11
CA ALA A 200 -9.38 10.79 10.05
C ALA A 200 -9.91 11.01 8.63
N ALA A 201 -9.13 11.67 7.74
CA ALA A 201 -9.49 11.83 6.33
C ALA A 201 -9.65 10.49 5.58
N PHE A 202 -9.15 9.40 6.13
CA PHE A 202 -9.06 8.09 5.48
C PHE A 202 -9.78 6.97 6.25
N GLU A 203 -10.32 7.24 7.44
CA GLU A 203 -11.05 6.26 8.26
C GLU A 203 -12.54 6.38 7.99
N ASP A 204 -13.09 5.45 7.21
CA ASP A 204 -14.41 5.58 6.58
C ASP A 204 -15.61 5.43 7.54
N GLY A 205 -15.42 4.93 8.73
CA GLY A 205 -16.50 4.73 9.68
C GLY A 205 -16.02 4.14 11.00
N THR A 206 -16.96 3.94 11.92
CA THR A 206 -16.69 3.29 13.20
C THR A 206 -16.27 1.83 12.97
N LEU A 207 -15.16 1.45 13.55
CA LEU A 207 -14.64 0.08 13.52
C LEU A 207 -15.00 -0.63 14.82
N ASP A 208 -15.07 -1.97 14.77
CA ASP A 208 -15.32 -2.82 15.93
C ASP A 208 -14.17 -2.80 16.95
#